data_61fd6437b782f14e1ee7a325d5d2ae28
#
_entry.id   61fd6437b782f14e1ee7a325d5d2ae28
#
_cell.length_a   1.000
_cell.length_b   1.000
_cell.length_c   1.000
_cell.angle_alpha   90.00
_cell.angle_beta   90.00
_cell.angle_gamma   90.00
#
_symmetry.space_group_name_H-M   'P 1'
#
loop_
_entity.id
_entity.type
_entity.pdbx_description
1 polymer ?
#
loop_
_entity_poly.entity_id
_entity_poly.type
_entity_poly.pdbx_seq_one_letter_code
_entity_poly.pdbx_strand_id
1 'polypeptide(L)'
;MINILKRKILNPKLNNLIKKFSPQFHKERIISKEFYSQFVKPGDLCFDVGANLGNRTAIFLELGANVIAIEPQNSCYNYLKRLFADKENVTIIPKALGEIESTGQISICDEASVISTMSEKWMKEGRFSKDYHWNTYQKVEVTTLDKLIERYGIPDFCKIDVEGFEKSVIKGLSYKIKYLSIEFTKELFSESIECLNILESIGDLDVNYSLGESMILTSNLWLKKDELIKKIKDEKNNNLWGDIYIRLK
;
A
#
# COMPACT_ATOMS: atom_id res chain seq x y z
N MET A 1 -4.95 17.65 12.24
CA MET A 1 -4.80 16.31 11.64
C MET A 1 -5.49 15.19 12.43
N ILE A 2 -5.76 15.33 13.72
CA ILE A 2 -6.44 14.36 14.60
C ILE A 2 -7.96 14.24 14.35
N ASN A 3 -8.56 15.16 13.59
CA ASN A 3 -10.02 15.22 13.41
C ASN A 3 -10.62 14.31 12.31
N ILE A 4 -9.81 13.65 11.50
CA ILE A 4 -10.31 12.75 10.44
C ILE A 4 -10.61 11.35 10.99
N LEU A 5 -9.89 10.91 12.00
CA LEU A 5 -10.05 9.58 12.61
C LEU A 5 -11.12 9.51 13.72
N LYS A 6 -11.54 10.65 14.30
CA LYS A 6 -12.53 10.69 15.39
C LYS A 6 -14.00 10.69 14.94
N ARG A 7 -14.32 10.54 13.66
CA ARG A 7 -15.72 10.27 13.28
C ARG A 7 -16.04 8.83 13.67
N LYS A 8 -16.76 8.68 14.79
CA LYS A 8 -17.44 7.43 15.18
C LYS A 8 -18.00 6.77 13.92
N ILE A 9 -17.50 5.60 13.59
CA ILE A 9 -17.90 4.83 12.41
C ILE A 9 -19.29 4.27 12.67
N LEU A 10 -20.31 5.06 12.38
CA LEU A 10 -21.67 4.59 12.13
C LEU A 10 -21.61 3.83 10.79
N ASN A 11 -21.54 2.51 10.85
CA ASN A 11 -21.59 1.59 9.72
C ASN A 11 -20.64 1.95 8.56
N PRO A 12 -19.51 1.24 8.37
CA PRO A 12 -18.51 1.54 7.33
C PRO A 12 -19.10 1.65 5.92
N LYS A 13 -20.18 0.89 5.63
CA LYS A 13 -20.89 0.89 4.35
C LYS A 13 -21.61 2.23 4.09
N LEU A 14 -22.24 2.80 5.10
CA LEU A 14 -22.97 4.07 4.97
C LEU A 14 -21.99 5.24 4.85
N ASN A 15 -20.89 5.22 5.61
CA ASN A 15 -19.86 6.25 5.53
C ASN A 15 -19.16 6.27 4.16
N ASN A 16 -18.89 5.11 3.56
CA ASN A 16 -18.33 5.05 2.20
C ASN A 16 -19.32 5.54 1.14
N LEU A 17 -20.61 5.26 1.30
CA LEU A 17 -21.62 5.78 0.39
C LEU A 17 -21.71 7.31 0.48
N ILE A 18 -21.75 7.86 1.70
CA ILE A 18 -21.78 9.31 1.94
C ILE A 18 -20.50 9.99 1.45
N LYS A 19 -19.33 9.38 1.65
CA LYS A 19 -18.04 9.88 1.13
C LYS A 19 -18.02 9.98 -0.39
N LYS A 20 -18.60 9.01 -1.11
CA LYS A 20 -18.68 9.01 -2.58
C LYS A 20 -19.41 10.23 -3.16
N PHE A 21 -20.29 10.86 -2.39
CA PHE A 21 -21.04 12.06 -2.79
C PHE A 21 -20.40 13.37 -2.29
N SER A 22 -19.30 13.32 -1.55
CA SER A 22 -18.67 14.55 -1.06
C SER A 22 -17.79 15.18 -2.13
N PRO A 23 -17.86 16.52 -2.32
CA PRO A 23 -16.94 17.23 -3.23
C PRO A 23 -15.46 16.99 -2.91
N GLN A 24 -15.15 16.82 -1.63
CA GLN A 24 -13.80 16.53 -1.16
C GLN A 24 -13.30 15.17 -1.68
N PHE A 25 -14.12 14.12 -1.66
CA PHE A 25 -13.78 12.80 -2.19
C PHE A 25 -13.49 12.85 -3.70
N HIS A 26 -14.33 13.58 -4.44
CA HIS A 26 -14.11 13.75 -5.88
C HIS A 26 -12.80 14.48 -6.18
N LYS A 27 -12.48 15.52 -5.42
CA LYS A 27 -11.21 16.25 -5.55
C LYS A 27 -10.01 15.35 -5.26
N GLU A 28 -10.03 14.62 -4.16
CA GLU A 28 -8.96 13.66 -3.78
C GLU A 28 -8.77 12.59 -4.85
N ARG A 29 -9.86 12.10 -5.47
CA ARG A 29 -9.81 11.13 -6.55
C ARG A 29 -9.19 11.68 -7.83
N ILE A 30 -9.51 12.92 -8.22
CA ILE A 30 -8.90 13.60 -9.37
C ILE A 30 -7.41 13.76 -9.15
N ILE A 31 -7.00 14.27 -7.99
CA ILE A 31 -5.59 14.46 -7.63
C ILE A 31 -4.84 13.12 -7.65
N SER A 32 -5.42 12.07 -7.06
CA SER A 32 -4.80 10.74 -7.05
C SER A 32 -4.65 10.19 -8.48
N LYS A 33 -5.67 10.34 -9.32
CA LYS A 33 -5.64 9.89 -10.71
C LYS A 33 -4.56 10.63 -11.52
N GLU A 34 -4.48 11.96 -11.38
CA GLU A 34 -3.44 12.76 -12.02
C GLU A 34 -2.05 12.33 -11.55
N PHE A 35 -1.88 12.15 -10.24
CA PHE A 35 -0.62 11.69 -9.66
C PHE A 35 -0.18 10.33 -10.18
N TYR A 36 -1.07 9.32 -10.15
CA TYR A 36 -0.71 7.97 -10.61
C TYR A 36 -0.56 7.87 -12.13
N SER A 37 -1.11 8.80 -12.92
CA SER A 37 -0.96 8.81 -14.37
C SER A 37 0.49 8.98 -14.85
N GLN A 38 1.40 9.42 -13.98
CA GLN A 38 2.84 9.47 -14.28
C GLN A 38 3.50 8.09 -14.27
N PHE A 39 2.92 7.11 -13.54
CA PHE A 39 3.44 5.75 -13.39
C PHE A 39 2.66 4.71 -14.18
N VAL A 40 1.34 4.91 -14.32
CA VAL A 40 0.38 3.94 -14.83
C VAL A 40 -0.25 4.46 -16.11
N LYS A 41 -0.26 3.63 -17.16
CA LYS A 41 -0.83 3.89 -18.46
C LYS A 41 -1.97 2.90 -18.80
N PRO A 42 -2.86 3.22 -19.72
CA PRO A 42 -3.86 2.26 -20.19
C PRO A 42 -3.21 0.98 -20.72
N GLY A 43 -3.70 -0.16 -20.23
CA GLY A 43 -3.19 -1.49 -20.58
C GLY A 43 -2.10 -2.03 -19.66
N ASP A 44 -1.48 -1.18 -18.81
CA ASP A 44 -0.46 -1.61 -17.85
C ASP A 44 -1.02 -2.64 -16.87
N LEU A 45 -0.15 -3.51 -16.35
CA LEU A 45 -0.44 -4.39 -15.24
C LEU A 45 -0.04 -3.72 -13.93
N CYS A 46 -0.98 -3.61 -13.00
CA CYS A 46 -0.74 -3.05 -11.67
C CYS A 46 -0.99 -4.08 -10.57
N PHE A 47 -0.10 -4.15 -9.59
CA PHE A 47 -0.37 -4.87 -8.34
C PHE A 47 -0.69 -3.87 -7.24
N ASP A 48 -1.82 -4.10 -6.53
CA ASP A 48 -2.26 -3.32 -5.37
C ASP A 48 -2.23 -4.23 -4.14
N VAL A 49 -1.11 -4.21 -3.41
CA VAL A 49 -0.84 -5.08 -2.27
C VAL A 49 -1.28 -4.38 -0.99
N GLY A 50 -2.24 -4.98 -0.28
CA GLY A 50 -2.98 -4.35 0.81
C GLY A 50 -4.11 -3.47 0.27
N ALA A 51 -4.88 -3.99 -0.70
CA ALA A 51 -5.91 -3.21 -1.41
C ALA A 51 -7.03 -2.67 -0.50
N ASN A 52 -7.23 -3.24 0.67
CA ASN A 52 -8.22 -2.85 1.68
C ASN A 52 -9.62 -2.61 1.08
N LEU A 53 -10.11 -1.38 1.04
CA LEU A 53 -11.40 -1.00 0.46
C LEU A 53 -11.32 -0.62 -1.03
N GLY A 54 -10.17 -0.82 -1.68
CA GLY A 54 -10.00 -0.67 -3.12
C GLY A 54 -9.85 0.76 -3.62
N ASN A 55 -9.43 1.68 -2.77
CA ASN A 55 -9.28 3.09 -3.19
C ASN A 55 -8.24 3.23 -4.31
N ARG A 56 -7.08 2.59 -4.19
CA ARG A 56 -6.01 2.62 -5.20
C ARG A 56 -6.37 1.74 -6.41
N THR A 57 -6.91 0.54 -6.15
CA THR A 57 -7.46 -0.33 -7.20
C THR A 57 -8.41 0.44 -8.13
N ALA A 58 -9.36 1.23 -7.58
CA ALA A 58 -10.28 2.03 -8.37
C ALA A 58 -9.58 3.07 -9.24
N ILE A 59 -8.54 3.73 -8.74
CA ILE A 59 -7.74 4.71 -9.49
C ILE A 59 -7.00 4.04 -10.65
N PHE A 60 -6.36 2.90 -10.41
CA PHE A 60 -5.64 2.17 -11.46
C PHE A 60 -6.59 1.68 -12.57
N LEU A 61 -7.77 1.18 -12.20
CA LEU A 61 -8.82 0.81 -13.15
C LEU A 61 -9.30 2.00 -13.98
N GLU A 62 -9.44 3.20 -13.38
CA GLU A 62 -9.81 4.43 -14.09
C GLU A 62 -8.73 4.96 -15.03
N LEU A 63 -7.47 4.61 -14.77
CA LEU A 63 -6.35 4.86 -15.67
C LEU A 63 -6.28 3.85 -16.81
N GLY A 64 -7.16 2.82 -16.81
CA GLY A 64 -7.23 1.79 -17.84
C GLY A 64 -6.27 0.62 -17.63
N ALA A 65 -5.72 0.46 -16.42
CA ALA A 65 -4.85 -0.66 -16.10
C ALA A 65 -5.61 -1.96 -15.87
N ASN A 66 -4.88 -3.09 -15.99
CA ASN A 66 -5.28 -4.39 -15.48
C ASN A 66 -4.75 -4.51 -14.04
N VAL A 67 -5.61 -4.85 -13.07
CA VAL A 67 -5.23 -4.77 -11.67
C VAL A 67 -5.31 -6.15 -11.00
N ILE A 68 -4.24 -6.52 -10.30
CA ILE A 68 -4.24 -7.61 -9.33
C ILE A 68 -4.29 -6.96 -7.94
N ALA A 69 -5.44 -7.04 -7.29
CA ALA A 69 -5.68 -6.50 -5.96
C ALA A 69 -5.53 -7.62 -4.93
N ILE A 70 -4.59 -7.47 -4.01
CA ILE A 70 -4.26 -8.48 -3.00
C ILE A 70 -4.72 -7.98 -1.63
N GLU A 71 -5.65 -8.72 -0.99
CA GLU A 71 -6.26 -8.32 0.27
C GLU A 71 -6.58 -9.54 1.13
N PRO A 72 -5.87 -9.77 2.24
CA PRO A 72 -6.06 -10.95 3.08
C PRO A 72 -7.30 -10.90 3.97
N GLN A 73 -7.79 -9.72 4.35
CA GLN A 73 -8.93 -9.58 5.26
C GLN A 73 -10.22 -10.02 4.58
N ASN A 74 -10.91 -11.05 5.10
CA ASN A 74 -12.14 -11.60 4.51
C ASN A 74 -13.25 -10.54 4.30
N SER A 75 -13.37 -9.59 5.22
CA SER A 75 -14.37 -8.51 5.14
C SER A 75 -14.08 -7.57 3.96
N CYS A 76 -12.81 -7.18 3.78
CA CYS A 76 -12.34 -6.33 2.70
C CYS A 76 -12.37 -7.08 1.36
N TYR A 77 -11.88 -8.30 1.31
CA TYR A 77 -11.96 -9.16 0.11
C TYR A 77 -13.40 -9.29 -0.40
N ASN A 78 -14.34 -9.63 0.48
CA ASN A 78 -15.75 -9.76 0.09
C ASN A 78 -16.37 -8.42 -0.35
N TYR A 79 -15.90 -7.31 0.21
CA TYR A 79 -16.30 -5.98 -0.21
C TYR A 79 -15.77 -5.68 -1.61
N LEU A 80 -14.48 -5.91 -1.87
CA LEU A 80 -13.84 -5.70 -3.18
C LEU A 80 -14.50 -6.52 -4.28
N LYS A 81 -14.81 -7.80 -4.01
CA LYS A 81 -15.52 -8.66 -4.96
C LYS A 81 -16.87 -8.09 -5.38
N ARG A 82 -17.60 -7.48 -4.45
CA ARG A 82 -18.88 -6.83 -4.77
C ARG A 82 -18.67 -5.49 -5.47
N LEU A 83 -17.67 -4.72 -5.04
CA LEU A 83 -17.39 -3.40 -5.58
C LEU A 83 -16.99 -3.44 -7.06
N PHE A 84 -16.22 -4.46 -7.43
CA PHE A 84 -15.65 -4.62 -8.77
C PHE A 84 -16.27 -5.80 -9.54
N ALA A 85 -17.47 -6.24 -9.16
CA ALA A 85 -18.14 -7.41 -9.78
C ALA A 85 -18.30 -7.29 -11.31
N ASP A 86 -18.49 -6.07 -11.79
CA ASP A 86 -18.73 -5.77 -13.22
C ASP A 86 -17.44 -5.39 -13.97
N LYS A 87 -16.27 -5.56 -13.36
CA LYS A 87 -14.97 -5.22 -13.95
C LYS A 87 -14.24 -6.47 -14.40
N GLU A 88 -13.92 -6.56 -15.69
CA GLU A 88 -13.17 -7.68 -16.26
C GLU A 88 -11.65 -7.53 -16.08
N ASN A 89 -11.17 -6.29 -15.90
CA ASN A 89 -9.76 -5.97 -15.77
C ASN A 89 -9.26 -5.89 -14.32
N VAL A 90 -9.90 -6.61 -13.39
CA VAL A 90 -9.44 -6.75 -12.02
C VAL A 90 -9.54 -8.19 -11.53
N THR A 91 -8.49 -8.67 -10.90
CA THR A 91 -8.46 -9.94 -10.15
C THR A 91 -8.21 -9.64 -8.68
N ILE A 92 -9.04 -10.22 -7.79
CA ILE A 92 -8.92 -10.02 -6.36
C ILE A 92 -8.45 -11.31 -5.70
N ILE A 93 -7.36 -11.25 -4.94
CA ILE A 93 -6.66 -12.39 -4.34
C ILE A 93 -6.78 -12.31 -2.81
N PRO A 94 -7.43 -13.32 -2.15
CA PRO A 94 -7.58 -13.34 -0.69
C PRO A 94 -6.35 -13.91 0.01
N LYS A 95 -5.18 -13.33 -0.23
CA LYS A 95 -3.91 -13.77 0.37
C LYS A 95 -3.16 -12.59 0.94
N ALA A 96 -2.30 -12.85 1.91
CA ALA A 96 -1.23 -11.94 2.28
C ALA A 96 0.00 -12.21 1.40
N LEU A 97 0.92 -11.23 1.33
CA LEU A 97 2.24 -11.44 0.75
C LEU A 97 3.31 -11.47 1.83
N GLY A 98 4.36 -12.25 1.56
CA GLY A 98 5.51 -12.36 2.45
C GLY A 98 6.72 -12.95 1.74
N GLU A 99 7.76 -13.29 2.51
CA GLU A 99 9.03 -13.81 2.04
C GLU A 99 8.92 -15.20 1.40
N ILE A 100 8.05 -16.06 1.97
CA ILE A 100 7.85 -17.45 1.53
C ILE A 100 6.36 -17.82 1.53
N GLU A 101 5.98 -18.81 0.74
CA GLU A 101 4.64 -19.39 0.80
C GLU A 101 4.42 -20.11 2.14
N SER A 102 3.36 -19.74 2.84
CA SER A 102 3.07 -20.23 4.18
C SER A 102 1.60 -19.98 4.56
N THR A 103 1.26 -20.32 5.79
CA THR A 103 0.06 -19.79 6.45
C THR A 103 0.47 -18.91 7.60
N GLY A 104 -0.18 -17.75 7.70
CA GLY A 104 0.07 -16.76 8.74
C GLY A 104 -1.21 -16.36 9.46
N GLN A 105 -1.07 -15.36 10.29
CA GLN A 105 -2.17 -14.75 11.03
C GLN A 105 -2.11 -13.25 10.86
N ILE A 106 -3.20 -12.64 10.39
CA ILE A 106 -3.35 -11.19 10.39
C ILE A 106 -4.09 -10.75 11.64
N SER A 107 -3.56 -9.75 12.30
CA SER A 107 -4.19 -9.09 13.45
C SER A 107 -5.12 -8.01 12.93
N ILE A 108 -6.41 -8.14 13.24
CA ILE A 108 -7.46 -7.25 12.77
C ILE A 108 -7.72 -6.17 13.81
N CYS A 109 -7.76 -4.93 13.38
CA CYS A 109 -8.31 -3.83 14.15
C CYS A 109 -9.77 -3.61 13.72
N ASP A 110 -10.72 -4.06 14.54
CA ASP A 110 -12.15 -3.98 14.21
C ASP A 110 -12.66 -2.54 14.08
N GLU A 111 -12.02 -1.60 14.78
CA GLU A 111 -12.35 -0.17 14.74
C GLU A 111 -11.83 0.50 13.46
N ALA A 112 -10.74 0.00 12.88
CA ALA A 112 -10.07 0.57 11.72
C ALA A 112 -9.37 -0.51 10.89
N SER A 113 -10.07 -1.11 9.93
CA SER A 113 -9.52 -2.20 9.08
C SER A 113 -8.22 -1.81 8.35
N VAL A 114 -8.03 -0.52 8.11
CA VAL A 114 -6.86 0.04 7.41
C VAL A 114 -5.54 -0.17 8.17
N ILE A 115 -5.57 -0.35 9.48
CA ILE A 115 -4.37 -0.59 10.30
C ILE A 115 -4.21 -2.05 10.73
N SER A 116 -4.96 -2.98 10.11
CA SER A 116 -4.79 -4.41 10.34
C SER A 116 -3.47 -4.89 9.74
N THR A 117 -2.73 -5.73 10.46
CA THR A 117 -1.35 -6.04 10.10
C THR A 117 -0.92 -7.46 10.47
N MET A 118 0.11 -7.95 9.81
CA MET A 118 0.87 -9.14 10.20
C MET A 118 2.14 -8.78 10.99
N SER A 119 2.45 -7.49 11.19
CA SER A 119 3.65 -7.01 11.87
C SER A 119 3.41 -6.83 13.37
N GLU A 120 4.01 -7.69 14.19
CA GLU A 120 4.03 -7.47 15.66
C GLU A 120 4.72 -6.16 16.04
N LYS A 121 5.75 -5.77 15.27
CA LYS A 121 6.49 -4.53 15.52
C LYS A 121 5.59 -3.32 15.30
N TRP A 122 4.79 -3.31 14.22
CA TRP A 122 3.80 -2.26 13.97
C TRP A 122 2.79 -2.13 15.12
N MET A 123 2.27 -3.24 15.61
CA MET A 123 1.33 -3.22 16.73
C MET A 123 1.95 -2.68 18.04
N LYS A 124 3.25 -2.90 18.25
CA LYS A 124 3.95 -2.48 19.50
C LYS A 124 4.54 -1.07 19.41
N GLU A 125 5.10 -0.70 18.27
CA GLU A 125 5.93 0.50 18.09
C GLU A 125 5.34 1.49 17.09
N GLY A 126 4.37 1.09 16.27
CA GLY A 126 3.72 1.95 15.28
C GLY A 126 2.89 3.04 15.95
N ARG A 127 2.63 4.11 15.20
CA ARG A 127 1.92 5.32 15.67
C ARG A 127 0.54 5.10 16.27
N PHE A 128 -0.08 3.96 15.97
CA PHE A 128 -1.41 3.60 16.44
C PHE A 128 -1.40 2.68 17.67
N SER A 129 -0.22 2.23 18.13
CA SER A 129 -0.05 1.24 19.21
C SER A 129 -0.67 1.65 20.55
N LYS A 130 -0.83 2.95 20.80
CA LYS A 130 -1.40 3.48 22.05
C LYS A 130 -2.91 3.71 22.01
N ASP A 131 -3.46 3.89 20.81
CA ASP A 131 -4.85 4.33 20.61
C ASP A 131 -5.76 3.21 20.08
N TYR A 132 -5.19 2.14 19.56
CA TYR A 132 -5.92 1.03 18.91
C TYR A 132 -5.47 -0.32 19.45
N HIS A 133 -6.40 -1.29 19.37
CA HIS A 133 -6.16 -2.66 19.80
C HIS A 133 -6.50 -3.65 18.68
N TRP A 134 -5.64 -4.65 18.54
CA TRP A 134 -5.81 -5.75 17.58
C TRP A 134 -6.28 -6.99 18.36
N ASN A 135 -7.59 -7.09 18.57
CA ASN A 135 -8.19 -8.13 19.41
C ASN A 135 -8.73 -9.32 18.62
N THR A 136 -8.87 -9.15 17.31
CA THR A 136 -9.38 -10.18 16.41
C THR A 136 -8.25 -10.68 15.51
N TYR A 137 -8.26 -11.98 15.25
CA TYR A 137 -7.23 -12.63 14.44
C TYR A 137 -7.88 -13.44 13.33
N GLN A 138 -7.28 -13.41 12.14
CA GLN A 138 -7.71 -14.19 11.01
C GLN A 138 -6.54 -15.00 10.45
N LYS A 139 -6.72 -16.32 10.27
CA LYS A 139 -5.75 -17.16 9.55
C LYS A 139 -5.80 -16.81 8.07
N VAL A 140 -4.63 -16.64 7.45
CA VAL A 140 -4.47 -16.25 6.06
C VAL A 140 -3.44 -17.14 5.36
N GLU A 141 -3.66 -17.38 4.07
CA GLU A 141 -2.61 -17.89 3.21
C GLU A 141 -1.65 -16.79 2.85
N VAL A 142 -0.36 -17.08 2.86
CA VAL A 142 0.72 -16.18 2.45
C VAL A 142 1.33 -16.72 1.16
N THR A 143 1.49 -15.86 0.16
CA THR A 143 2.23 -16.14 -1.06
C THR A 143 3.33 -15.08 -1.25
N THR A 144 4.07 -15.13 -2.35
CA THR A 144 5.15 -14.16 -2.61
C THR A 144 4.83 -13.29 -3.82
N LEU A 145 5.51 -12.15 -3.94
CA LEU A 145 5.43 -11.33 -5.16
C LEU A 145 5.89 -12.15 -6.38
N ASP A 146 6.94 -12.96 -6.23
CA ASP A 146 7.44 -13.80 -7.32
C ASP A 146 6.37 -14.78 -7.83
N LYS A 147 5.60 -15.41 -6.94
CA LYS A 147 4.51 -16.32 -7.34
C LYS A 147 3.39 -15.61 -8.07
N LEU A 148 3.10 -14.37 -7.72
CA LEU A 148 2.13 -13.57 -8.45
C LEU A 148 2.67 -13.16 -9.82
N ILE A 149 3.95 -12.79 -9.91
CA ILE A 149 4.61 -12.45 -11.17
C ILE A 149 4.67 -13.66 -12.11
N GLU A 150 5.02 -14.84 -11.61
CA GLU A 150 4.99 -16.08 -12.39
C GLU A 150 3.60 -16.36 -13.00
N ARG A 151 2.54 -16.00 -12.29
CA ARG A 151 1.17 -16.26 -12.71
C ARG A 151 0.56 -15.20 -13.61
N TYR A 152 0.84 -13.93 -13.33
CA TYR A 152 0.14 -12.79 -13.96
C TYR A 152 1.04 -11.92 -14.83
N GLY A 153 2.35 -12.10 -14.76
CA GLY A 153 3.35 -11.26 -15.42
C GLY A 153 3.96 -10.22 -14.49
N ILE A 154 5.06 -9.59 -14.95
CA ILE A 154 5.74 -8.53 -14.21
C ILE A 154 4.87 -7.26 -14.28
N PRO A 155 4.47 -6.67 -13.13
CA PRO A 155 3.68 -5.45 -13.14
C PRO A 155 4.53 -4.24 -13.59
N ASP A 156 3.87 -3.30 -14.27
CA ASP A 156 4.45 -2.00 -14.61
C ASP A 156 4.53 -1.10 -13.37
N PHE A 157 3.55 -1.25 -12.46
CA PHE A 157 3.51 -0.58 -11.17
C PHE A 157 3.04 -1.52 -10.06
N CYS A 158 3.74 -1.51 -8.92
CA CYS A 158 3.35 -2.27 -7.73
C CYS A 158 3.26 -1.34 -6.51
N LYS A 159 2.06 -1.17 -5.94
CA LYS A 159 1.87 -0.51 -4.65
C LYS A 159 1.91 -1.55 -3.54
N ILE A 160 2.69 -1.29 -2.49
CA ILE A 160 2.78 -2.15 -1.30
C ILE A 160 2.48 -1.28 -0.08
N ASP A 161 1.38 -1.61 0.61
CA ASP A 161 0.86 -0.89 1.76
C ASP A 161 0.21 -1.91 2.70
N VAL A 162 1.02 -2.49 3.56
CA VAL A 162 0.67 -3.65 4.40
C VAL A 162 0.96 -3.42 5.88
N GLU A 163 0.98 -2.13 6.26
CA GLU A 163 1.01 -1.68 7.65
C GLU A 163 2.18 -2.29 8.43
N GLY A 164 3.40 -2.03 7.96
CA GLY A 164 4.66 -2.44 8.60
C GLY A 164 5.13 -3.85 8.28
N PHE A 165 4.56 -4.52 7.25
CA PHE A 165 5.01 -5.82 6.77
C PHE A 165 5.68 -5.76 5.40
N GLU A 166 5.95 -4.55 4.89
CA GLU A 166 6.54 -4.26 3.56
C GLU A 166 7.85 -5.00 3.34
N LYS A 167 8.73 -5.06 4.36
CA LYS A 167 10.01 -5.76 4.27
C LYS A 167 9.84 -7.25 3.97
N SER A 168 8.88 -7.91 4.60
CA SER A 168 8.59 -9.32 4.34
C SER A 168 8.07 -9.54 2.92
N VAL A 169 7.24 -8.62 2.42
CA VAL A 169 6.75 -8.64 1.04
C VAL A 169 7.91 -8.47 0.05
N ILE A 170 8.79 -7.49 0.27
CA ILE A 170 9.94 -7.20 -0.61
C ILE A 170 10.96 -8.35 -0.61
N LYS A 171 11.14 -9.05 0.49
CA LYS A 171 11.99 -10.26 0.53
C LYS A 171 11.48 -11.40 -0.36
N GLY A 172 10.19 -11.44 -0.65
CA GLY A 172 9.56 -12.38 -1.58
C GLY A 172 9.60 -11.93 -3.04
N LEU A 173 10.46 -10.94 -3.39
CA LEU A 173 10.62 -10.40 -4.73
C LEU A 173 12.06 -10.60 -5.22
N SER A 174 12.21 -11.28 -6.37
CA SER A 174 13.47 -11.39 -7.11
C SER A 174 13.41 -10.76 -8.51
N TYR A 175 12.20 -10.47 -9.00
CA TYR A 175 12.00 -9.85 -10.30
C TYR A 175 12.16 -8.34 -10.24
N LYS A 176 12.69 -7.77 -11.31
CA LYS A 176 12.79 -6.33 -11.47
C LYS A 176 11.44 -5.75 -11.90
N ILE A 177 10.80 -4.98 -11.01
CA ILE A 177 9.59 -4.21 -11.29
C ILE A 177 9.99 -2.77 -11.59
N LYS A 178 9.51 -2.21 -12.69
CA LYS A 178 9.93 -0.87 -13.14
C LYS A 178 9.61 0.23 -12.12
N TYR A 179 8.40 0.22 -11.59
CA TYR A 179 7.94 1.19 -10.59
C TYR A 179 7.29 0.48 -9.41
N LEU A 180 7.70 0.86 -8.20
CA LEU A 180 7.08 0.40 -6.95
C LEU A 180 6.76 1.61 -6.06
N SER A 181 5.81 1.46 -5.15
CA SER A 181 5.70 2.29 -3.96
C SER A 181 5.57 1.44 -2.71
N ILE A 182 6.22 1.87 -1.64
CA ILE A 182 6.11 1.27 -0.31
C ILE A 182 5.71 2.34 0.69
N GLU A 183 4.81 2.01 1.63
CA GLU A 183 4.54 2.91 2.73
C GLU A 183 5.75 3.02 3.66
N PHE A 184 5.98 4.21 4.24
CA PHE A 184 6.94 4.41 5.30
C PHE A 184 6.36 5.23 6.44
N THR A 185 6.82 4.93 7.63
CA THR A 185 6.60 5.74 8.82
C THR A 185 7.93 6.04 9.47
N LYS A 186 8.09 7.22 10.07
CA LYS A 186 9.39 7.62 10.63
C LYS A 186 9.81 6.75 11.81
N GLU A 187 8.86 6.29 12.61
CA GLU A 187 9.11 5.40 13.74
C GLU A 187 9.67 4.03 13.32
N LEU A 188 9.30 3.53 12.12
CA LEU A 188 9.79 2.27 11.56
C LEU A 188 10.65 2.47 10.30
N PHE A 189 11.22 3.64 10.09
CA PHE A 189 11.96 3.97 8.87
C PHE A 189 13.18 3.06 8.61
N SER A 190 13.74 2.42 9.64
CA SER A 190 14.76 1.40 9.48
C SER A 190 14.30 0.22 8.61
N GLU A 191 13.02 -0.19 8.69
CA GLU A 191 12.46 -1.26 7.86
C GLU A 191 12.39 -0.82 6.39
N SER A 192 12.00 0.44 6.14
CA SER A 192 11.97 1.00 4.78
C SER A 192 13.37 1.09 4.16
N ILE A 193 14.41 1.41 4.96
CA ILE A 193 15.81 1.39 4.50
C ILE A 193 16.22 -0.04 4.10
N GLU A 194 15.81 -1.05 4.88
CA GLU A 194 16.08 -2.45 4.51
C GLU A 194 15.36 -2.85 3.21
N CYS A 195 14.12 -2.41 3.01
CA CYS A 195 13.41 -2.61 1.73
C CYS A 195 14.20 -2.03 0.56
N LEU A 196 14.69 -0.79 0.69
CA LEU A 196 15.51 -0.15 -0.35
C LEU A 196 16.83 -0.88 -0.61
N ASN A 197 17.48 -1.43 0.43
CA ASN A 197 18.70 -2.22 0.29
C ASN A 197 18.45 -3.54 -0.46
N ILE A 198 17.34 -4.22 -0.19
CA ILE A 198 16.94 -5.43 -0.90
C ILE A 198 16.66 -5.09 -2.38
N LEU A 199 15.90 -4.04 -2.65
CA LEU A 199 15.58 -3.62 -4.02
C LEU A 199 16.83 -3.20 -4.81
N GLU A 200 17.81 -2.57 -4.16
CA GLU A 200 19.10 -2.21 -4.78
C GLU A 200 19.92 -3.45 -5.20
N SER A 201 19.74 -4.59 -4.53
CA SER A 201 20.36 -5.84 -4.96
C SER A 201 19.73 -6.45 -6.24
N ILE A 202 18.51 -6.03 -6.58
CA ILE A 202 17.79 -6.45 -7.79
C ILE A 202 18.13 -5.55 -8.99
N GLY A 203 18.45 -4.27 -8.76
CA GLY A 203 18.82 -3.32 -9.81
C GLY A 203 19.10 -1.92 -9.28
N ASP A 204 19.72 -1.08 -10.11
CA ASP A 204 19.94 0.32 -9.77
C ASP A 204 18.60 1.01 -9.52
N LEU A 205 18.51 1.74 -8.42
CA LEU A 205 17.27 2.43 -8.06
C LEU A 205 17.47 3.96 -7.95
N ASP A 206 16.44 4.65 -8.38
CA ASP A 206 16.20 6.05 -8.01
C ASP A 206 14.91 6.11 -7.18
N VAL A 207 14.84 7.05 -6.26
CA VAL A 207 13.74 7.17 -5.31
C VAL A 207 13.15 8.57 -5.28
N ASN A 208 11.88 8.67 -4.92
CA ASN A 208 11.22 9.91 -4.52
C ASN A 208 10.21 9.57 -3.42
N TYR A 209 9.54 10.54 -2.84
CA TYR A 209 8.56 10.28 -1.81
C TYR A 209 7.44 11.30 -1.81
N SER A 210 6.29 10.90 -1.28
CA SER A 210 5.13 11.74 -1.04
C SER A 210 4.79 11.69 0.45
N LEU A 211 4.40 12.79 1.05
CA LEU A 211 4.07 12.87 2.47
C LEU A 211 2.56 12.74 2.68
N GLY A 212 2.18 11.83 3.56
CA GLY A 212 0.79 11.53 3.85
C GLY A 212 0.03 11.20 2.54
N GLU A 213 -1.19 11.68 2.43
CA GLU A 213 -2.04 11.55 1.24
C GLU A 213 -1.93 12.79 0.30
N SER A 214 -0.78 13.47 0.26
CA SER A 214 -0.65 14.69 -0.54
C SER A 214 -0.71 14.46 -2.04
N MET A 215 -0.34 13.28 -2.51
CA MET A 215 -0.24 12.94 -3.94
C MET A 215 0.64 13.95 -4.70
N ILE A 216 1.78 14.32 -4.10
CA ILE A 216 2.79 15.22 -4.67
C ILE A 216 4.15 14.65 -4.33
N LEU A 217 4.98 14.42 -5.35
CA LEU A 217 6.38 14.06 -5.11
C LEU A 217 7.11 15.24 -4.45
N THR A 218 7.78 14.96 -3.35
CA THR A 218 8.45 16.00 -2.54
C THR A 218 9.67 16.60 -3.24
N SER A 219 10.28 15.86 -4.17
CA SER A 219 11.40 16.35 -4.98
C SER A 219 10.99 16.41 -6.46
N ASN A 220 11.40 17.50 -7.15
CA ASN A 220 11.21 17.61 -8.59
C ASN A 220 12.10 16.64 -9.38
N LEU A 221 13.17 16.13 -8.77
CA LEU A 221 14.09 15.16 -9.35
C LEU A 221 14.03 13.85 -8.57
N TRP A 222 14.28 12.77 -9.27
CA TRP A 222 14.53 11.48 -8.63
C TRP A 222 15.86 11.54 -7.88
N LEU A 223 15.86 11.11 -6.64
CA LEU A 223 16.97 11.13 -5.70
C LEU A 223 17.72 9.80 -5.71
N LYS A 224 18.96 9.82 -5.23
CA LYS A 224 19.63 8.60 -4.81
C LYS A 224 19.13 8.16 -3.44
N LYS A 225 19.22 6.86 -3.17
CA LYS A 225 18.78 6.26 -1.89
C LYS A 225 19.31 7.01 -0.67
N ASP A 226 20.62 7.29 -0.64
CA ASP A 226 21.25 7.96 0.50
C ASP A 226 20.76 9.40 0.69
N GLU A 227 20.44 10.09 -0.38
CA GLU A 227 19.86 11.45 -0.33
C GLU A 227 18.46 11.44 0.29
N LEU A 228 17.61 10.45 -0.10
CA LEU A 228 16.28 10.26 0.49
C LEU A 228 16.42 9.92 1.99
N ILE A 229 17.29 8.97 2.32
CA ILE A 229 17.50 8.55 3.71
C ILE A 229 17.91 9.73 4.57
N LYS A 230 18.84 10.54 4.09
CA LYS A 230 19.27 11.76 4.79
C LYS A 230 18.12 12.72 4.97
N LYS A 231 17.35 13.03 3.91
CA LYS A 231 16.22 13.95 3.97
C LYS A 231 15.18 13.53 5.02
N ILE A 232 14.78 12.25 5.03
CA ILE A 232 13.78 11.75 5.97
C ILE A 232 14.32 11.71 7.41
N LYS A 233 15.60 11.37 7.61
CA LYS A 233 16.22 11.39 8.95
C LYS A 233 16.34 12.80 9.52
N ASP A 234 16.67 13.78 8.70
CA ASP A 234 16.86 15.18 9.09
C ASP A 234 15.52 15.89 9.38
N GLU A 235 14.39 15.34 8.94
CA GLU A 235 13.07 15.89 9.24
C GLU A 235 12.78 15.89 10.73
N LYS A 236 12.33 17.03 11.26
CA LYS A 236 12.05 17.20 12.70
C LYS A 236 10.71 16.59 13.12
N ASN A 237 9.82 16.36 12.18
CA ASN A 237 8.51 15.77 12.47
C ASN A 237 8.65 14.27 12.72
N ASN A 238 8.52 13.86 13.97
CA ASN A 238 8.59 12.44 14.35
C ASN A 238 7.36 11.62 13.92
N ASN A 239 6.27 12.27 13.53
CA ASN A 239 5.07 11.61 13.01
C ASN A 239 5.02 11.63 11.48
N LEU A 240 6.17 11.76 10.81
CA LEU A 240 6.28 11.75 9.36
C LEU A 240 5.88 10.37 8.81
N TRP A 241 5.10 10.36 7.74
CA TRP A 241 4.70 9.17 7.03
C TRP A 241 4.34 9.50 5.58
N GLY A 242 4.25 8.49 4.76
CA GLY A 242 3.88 8.61 3.36
C GLY A 242 4.33 7.41 2.54
N ASP A 243 4.44 7.59 1.24
CA ASP A 243 4.91 6.57 0.30
C ASP A 243 6.29 6.92 -0.26
N ILE A 244 7.19 5.96 -0.31
CA ILE A 244 8.43 6.04 -1.10
C ILE A 244 8.13 5.43 -2.46
N TYR A 245 8.38 6.19 -3.51
CA TYR A 245 8.29 5.76 -4.91
C TYR A 245 9.67 5.36 -5.38
N ILE A 246 9.79 4.17 -5.97
CA ILE A 246 11.03 3.55 -6.42
C ILE A 246 10.94 3.31 -7.93
N ARG A 247 11.99 3.67 -8.63
CA ARG A 247 12.21 3.36 -10.04
C ARG A 247 13.45 2.48 -10.16
N LEU A 248 13.25 1.20 -10.55
CA LEU A 248 14.35 0.27 -10.84
C LEU A 248 14.75 0.38 -12.32
N LYS A 249 16.08 0.55 -12.55
CA LYS A 249 16.69 0.68 -13.88
C LYS A 249 17.27 -0.62 -14.36
#